data_c506142e8d47b7d240dcd272ebf7f5ed
#
_entry.id   c506142e8d47b7d240dcd272ebf7f5ed
#
_cell.length_a   1.000
_cell.length_b   1.000
_cell.length_c   1.000
_cell.angle_alpha   90.00
_cell.angle_beta   90.00
_cell.angle_gamma   90.00
#
_symmetry.space_group_name_H-M   'P 1'
#
loop_
_entity.id
_entity.type
_entity.pdbx_description
1 polymer ?
#
loop_
_entity_poly.entity_id
_entity_poly.type
_entity_poly.pdbx_seq_one_letter_code
_entity_poly.pdbx_strand_id
1 'polypeptide(L)'
;MFITEHPEVEFVQIIINYYDWEGDFIQARKCYETIRKHGKKVVIMEPVRGGLLAEVPPEAEALLKARDPDRSMASWALRFTMDLDGILAVLSGMSTPEQVLDNINTFKNPKPLTAEDKEVLKKVVLIIKKTGPYKTDDFSKYGKLKYHGVPVSSILDAYNTSQIQAPPKICADEIYLRNTMIEEGHIDCKKGIPKQKVVLDDGTDITEMVESNAKWLSDHFVG
;
A
#
# COMPACT_ATOMS: atom_id res chain seq x y z
N MET A 1 -9.88 -11.97 16.45
CA MET A 1 -9.74 -10.85 15.49
C MET A 1 -10.71 -9.76 15.91
N PHE A 2 -10.29 -8.49 15.97
CA PHE A 2 -11.05 -7.36 16.54
C PHE A 2 -12.55 -7.31 16.13
N ILE A 3 -12.87 -7.39 14.84
CA ILE A 3 -14.26 -7.35 14.35
C ILE A 3 -15.13 -8.50 14.88
N THR A 4 -14.54 -9.65 15.17
CA THR A 4 -15.26 -10.82 15.73
C THR A 4 -15.59 -10.62 17.20
N GLU A 5 -14.72 -9.93 17.92
CA GLU A 5 -14.85 -9.64 19.36
C GLU A 5 -15.72 -8.41 19.60
N HIS A 6 -15.85 -7.54 18.59
CA HIS A 6 -16.60 -6.28 18.63
C HIS A 6 -17.69 -6.23 17.54
N PRO A 7 -18.78 -7.00 17.70
CA PRO A 7 -19.86 -7.04 16.71
C PRO A 7 -20.62 -5.71 16.59
N GLU A 8 -20.53 -4.83 17.57
CA GLU A 8 -21.12 -3.47 17.59
C GLU A 8 -20.47 -2.50 16.60
N VAL A 9 -19.26 -2.79 16.08
CA VAL A 9 -18.60 -1.99 15.05
C VAL A 9 -19.44 -1.97 13.79
N GLU A 10 -19.83 -0.80 13.30
CA GLU A 10 -20.67 -0.64 12.10
C GLU A 10 -19.87 -0.58 10.81
N PHE A 11 -18.70 0.07 10.86
CA PHE A 11 -17.79 0.19 9.72
C PHE A 11 -16.33 0.17 10.17
N VAL A 12 -15.44 -0.08 9.22
CA VAL A 12 -14.00 -0.05 9.46
C VAL A 12 -13.36 0.90 8.46
N GLN A 13 -12.47 1.76 8.94
CA GLN A 13 -11.69 2.67 8.10
C GLN A 13 -10.34 2.04 7.79
N ILE A 14 -10.03 1.88 6.50
CA ILE A 14 -8.76 1.28 6.03
C ILE A 14 -8.22 1.98 4.80
N ILE A 15 -6.92 1.84 4.56
CA ILE A 15 -6.26 2.28 3.34
C ILE A 15 -6.67 1.36 2.20
N ILE A 16 -7.24 1.93 1.12
CA ILE A 16 -7.50 1.20 -0.12
C ILE A 16 -7.18 2.09 -1.32
N ASN A 17 -6.28 1.61 -2.16
CA ASN A 17 -6.00 2.11 -3.49
C ASN A 17 -5.45 0.97 -4.36
N TYR A 18 -5.34 1.16 -5.67
CA TYR A 18 -4.92 0.09 -6.56
C TYR A 18 -3.43 -0.30 -6.40
N TYR A 19 -2.59 0.59 -5.82
CA TYR A 19 -1.17 0.33 -5.58
C TYR A 19 -0.96 -0.65 -4.40
N ASP A 20 -1.70 -0.43 -3.30
CA ASP A 20 -1.58 -1.21 -2.07
C ASP A 20 -2.51 -2.44 -2.05
N TRP A 21 -3.34 -2.63 -3.10
CA TRP A 21 -4.38 -3.66 -3.13
C TRP A 21 -3.84 -5.08 -2.96
N GLU A 22 -2.80 -5.44 -3.73
CA GLU A 22 -2.16 -6.77 -3.69
C GLU A 22 -0.86 -6.79 -2.88
N GLY A 23 -0.45 -5.65 -2.32
CA GLY A 23 0.79 -5.54 -1.55
C GLY A 23 0.75 -6.35 -0.26
N ASP A 24 1.88 -6.97 0.09
CA ASP A 24 2.02 -7.73 1.35
C ASP A 24 2.11 -6.82 2.57
N PHE A 25 2.42 -5.55 2.39
CA PHE A 25 2.63 -4.60 3.47
C PHE A 25 1.31 -4.07 4.03
N ILE A 26 0.49 -3.37 3.23
CA ILE A 26 -0.83 -2.86 3.63
C ILE A 26 -1.88 -3.97 3.68
N GLN A 27 -1.76 -4.96 2.80
CA GLN A 27 -2.70 -6.08 2.66
C GLN A 27 -4.16 -5.62 2.45
N ALA A 28 -4.35 -4.53 1.69
CA ALA A 28 -5.63 -3.85 1.56
C ALA A 28 -6.76 -4.80 1.14
N ARG A 29 -6.53 -5.70 0.16
CA ARG A 29 -7.51 -6.68 -0.29
C ARG A 29 -7.90 -7.65 0.81
N LYS A 30 -6.94 -8.21 1.54
CA LYS A 30 -7.21 -9.17 2.63
C LYS A 30 -7.99 -8.52 3.77
N CYS A 31 -7.66 -7.28 4.11
CA CYS A 31 -8.41 -6.49 5.11
C CYS A 31 -9.84 -6.24 4.64
N TYR A 32 -10.01 -5.76 3.40
CA TYR A 32 -11.32 -5.50 2.81
C TYR A 32 -12.19 -6.77 2.78
N GLU A 33 -11.68 -7.88 2.23
CA GLU A 33 -12.41 -9.16 2.16
C GLU A 33 -12.83 -9.64 3.55
N THR A 34 -11.95 -9.47 4.53
CA THR A 34 -12.24 -9.83 5.93
C THR A 34 -13.38 -8.99 6.51
N ILE A 35 -13.34 -7.66 6.31
CA ILE A 35 -14.38 -6.73 6.77
C ILE A 35 -15.73 -7.09 6.10
N ARG A 36 -15.72 -7.33 4.80
CA ARG A 36 -16.91 -7.66 4.02
C ARG A 36 -17.49 -9.02 4.41
N LYS A 37 -16.64 -10.01 4.71
CA LYS A 37 -17.08 -11.33 5.22
C LYS A 37 -17.85 -11.21 6.54
N HIS A 38 -17.55 -10.21 7.35
CA HIS A 38 -18.29 -9.92 8.61
C HIS A 38 -19.47 -8.97 8.39
N GLY A 39 -19.86 -8.68 7.16
CA GLY A 39 -21.01 -7.83 6.82
C GLY A 39 -20.82 -6.34 7.12
N LYS A 40 -19.60 -5.92 7.48
CA LYS A 40 -19.32 -4.53 7.84
C LYS A 40 -19.08 -3.65 6.62
N LYS A 41 -19.34 -2.35 6.77
CA LYS A 41 -19.05 -1.33 5.76
C LYS A 41 -17.59 -0.87 5.84
N VAL A 42 -17.10 -0.26 4.77
CA VAL A 42 -15.73 0.25 4.68
C VAL A 42 -15.74 1.75 4.41
N VAL A 43 -14.93 2.48 5.16
CA VAL A 43 -14.53 3.85 4.85
C VAL A 43 -13.11 3.80 4.31
N ILE A 44 -12.91 4.35 3.12
CA ILE A 44 -11.60 4.29 2.43
C ILE A 44 -10.77 5.51 2.77
N MET A 45 -9.56 5.30 3.28
CA MET A 45 -8.49 6.29 3.39
C MET A 45 -7.51 6.16 2.23
N GLU A 46 -6.79 7.23 1.96
CA GLU A 46 -5.69 7.30 0.99
C GLU A 46 -6.02 6.71 -0.39
N PRO A 47 -7.17 7.04 -0.98
CA PRO A 47 -7.53 6.51 -2.30
C PRO A 47 -6.51 6.89 -3.37
N VAL A 48 -5.82 8.03 -3.21
CA VAL A 48 -4.79 8.57 -4.12
C VAL A 48 -3.37 8.42 -3.52
N ARG A 49 -3.26 7.74 -2.39
CA ARG A 49 -2.00 7.41 -1.71
C ARG A 49 -1.11 8.64 -1.48
N GLY A 50 -1.64 9.63 -0.73
CA GLY A 50 -0.90 10.88 -0.43
C GLY A 50 -0.47 11.68 -1.67
N GLY A 51 -1.12 11.49 -2.83
CA GLY A 51 -0.81 12.14 -4.09
C GLY A 51 0.05 11.32 -5.05
N LEU A 52 0.66 10.20 -4.63
CA LEU A 52 1.48 9.35 -5.51
C LEU A 52 0.72 8.91 -6.78
N LEU A 53 -0.55 8.59 -6.65
CA LEU A 53 -1.38 8.10 -7.75
C LEU A 53 -2.02 9.23 -8.57
N ALA A 54 -1.78 10.48 -8.20
CA ALA A 54 -2.12 11.66 -9.01
C ALA A 54 -0.96 12.11 -9.90
N GLU A 55 0.27 11.73 -9.55
CA GLU A 55 1.50 12.11 -10.25
C GLU A 55 2.34 10.85 -10.50
N VAL A 56 1.87 10.00 -11.41
CA VAL A 56 2.55 8.75 -11.76
C VAL A 56 3.71 8.99 -12.75
N PRO A 57 4.67 8.05 -12.87
CA PRO A 57 5.73 8.14 -13.86
C PRO A 57 5.20 8.30 -15.30
N PRO A 58 5.91 9.00 -16.20
CA PRO A 58 5.43 9.27 -17.56
C PRO A 58 5.01 8.04 -18.36
N GLU A 59 5.71 6.91 -18.19
CA GLU A 59 5.34 5.63 -18.81
C GLU A 59 3.97 5.12 -18.31
N ALA A 60 3.71 5.24 -17.02
CA ALA A 60 2.43 4.86 -16.41
C ALA A 60 1.30 5.81 -16.86
N GLU A 61 1.58 7.13 -16.90
CA GLU A 61 0.65 8.13 -17.41
C GLU A 61 0.25 7.85 -18.84
N ALA A 62 1.21 7.53 -19.72
CA ALA A 62 0.95 7.20 -21.12
C ALA A 62 -0.01 6.01 -21.27
N LEU A 63 0.14 4.97 -20.45
CA LEU A 63 -0.79 3.83 -20.44
C LEU A 63 -2.21 4.23 -20.04
N LEU A 64 -2.36 5.05 -19.00
CA LEU A 64 -3.66 5.51 -18.52
C LEU A 64 -4.33 6.45 -19.53
N LYS A 65 -3.56 7.38 -20.12
CA LYS A 65 -4.05 8.30 -21.17
C LYS A 65 -4.44 7.59 -22.46
N ALA A 66 -3.76 6.51 -22.83
CA ALA A 66 -4.15 5.70 -23.97
C ALA A 66 -5.51 5.01 -23.79
N ARG A 67 -5.92 4.76 -22.54
CA ARG A 67 -7.24 4.16 -22.22
C ARG A 67 -8.35 5.20 -22.11
N ASP A 68 -8.07 6.34 -21.49
CA ASP A 68 -9.05 7.41 -21.27
C ASP A 68 -8.29 8.76 -21.20
N PRO A 69 -8.12 9.46 -22.36
CA PRO A 69 -7.29 10.65 -22.46
C PRO A 69 -7.83 11.84 -21.66
N ASP A 70 -9.14 11.88 -21.41
CA ASP A 70 -9.82 12.98 -20.75
C ASP A 70 -9.79 12.88 -19.21
N ARG A 71 -9.36 11.73 -18.66
CA ARG A 71 -9.35 11.49 -17.23
C ARG A 71 -8.01 11.87 -16.60
N SER A 72 -8.08 12.43 -15.39
CA SER A 72 -6.91 12.65 -14.53
C SER A 72 -6.35 11.33 -13.99
N MET A 73 -5.10 11.34 -13.56
CA MET A 73 -4.50 10.17 -12.89
C MET A 73 -5.23 9.84 -11.58
N ALA A 74 -5.60 10.86 -10.80
CA ALA A 74 -6.38 10.70 -9.57
C ALA A 74 -7.73 10.01 -9.82
N SER A 75 -8.40 10.30 -10.94
CA SER A 75 -9.69 9.69 -11.27
C SER A 75 -9.60 8.17 -11.45
N TRP A 76 -8.49 7.63 -11.91
CA TRP A 76 -8.26 6.18 -12.00
C TRP A 76 -8.22 5.52 -10.62
N ALA A 77 -7.57 6.17 -9.66
CA ALA A 77 -7.50 5.71 -8.28
C ALA A 77 -8.88 5.76 -7.60
N LEU A 78 -9.64 6.84 -7.81
CA LEU A 78 -11.00 6.96 -7.28
C LEU A 78 -11.95 5.94 -7.90
N ARG A 79 -11.90 5.73 -9.21
CA ARG A 79 -12.70 4.71 -9.90
C ARG A 79 -12.42 3.31 -9.38
N PHE A 80 -11.17 3.01 -9.02
CA PHE A 80 -10.83 1.74 -8.38
C PHE A 80 -11.58 1.54 -7.06
N THR A 81 -11.66 2.58 -6.23
CA THR A 81 -12.40 2.49 -4.95
C THR A 81 -13.92 2.37 -5.16
N MET A 82 -14.46 2.98 -6.21
CA MET A 82 -15.89 2.94 -6.54
C MET A 82 -16.35 1.57 -7.07
N ASP A 83 -15.44 0.74 -7.55
CA ASP A 83 -15.71 -0.60 -8.09
C ASP A 83 -15.84 -1.66 -6.98
N LEU A 84 -15.70 -1.26 -5.72
CA LEU A 84 -15.77 -2.13 -4.55
C LEU A 84 -17.13 -2.05 -3.85
N ASP A 85 -17.65 -3.20 -3.44
CA ASP A 85 -18.91 -3.28 -2.70
C ASP A 85 -18.78 -2.83 -1.25
N GLY A 86 -19.89 -2.29 -0.70
CA GLY A 86 -20.01 -1.98 0.73
C GLY A 86 -19.17 -0.80 1.18
N ILE A 87 -18.76 0.06 0.27
CA ILE A 87 -18.10 1.31 0.59
C ILE A 87 -19.12 2.31 1.11
N LEU A 88 -18.85 2.86 2.30
CA LEU A 88 -19.67 3.88 2.94
C LEU A 88 -19.23 5.29 2.52
N ALA A 89 -17.92 5.51 2.47
CA ALA A 89 -17.32 6.78 2.06
C ALA A 89 -15.89 6.57 1.54
N VAL A 90 -15.46 7.49 0.67
CA VAL A 90 -14.09 7.61 0.19
C VAL A 90 -13.55 8.96 0.65
N LEU A 91 -12.53 8.95 1.50
CA LEU A 91 -11.91 10.15 2.06
C LEU A 91 -10.79 10.61 1.12
N SER A 92 -10.96 11.74 0.48
CA SER A 92 -9.95 12.32 -0.42
C SER A 92 -9.42 13.64 0.13
N GLY A 93 -8.10 13.75 0.28
CA GLY A 93 -7.40 14.95 0.69
C GLY A 93 -7.18 15.89 -0.50
N MET A 94 -8.12 16.81 -0.72
CA MET A 94 -8.04 17.81 -1.79
C MET A 94 -7.55 19.14 -1.22
N SER A 95 -6.56 19.75 -1.85
CA SER A 95 -5.95 21.02 -1.42
C SER A 95 -6.23 22.18 -2.38
N THR A 96 -6.83 21.94 -3.54
CA THR A 96 -7.19 22.98 -4.50
C THR A 96 -8.63 22.82 -5.03
N PRO A 97 -9.28 23.90 -5.49
CA PRO A 97 -10.60 23.82 -6.11
C PRO A 97 -10.65 22.90 -7.34
N GLU A 98 -9.58 22.86 -8.12
CA GLU A 98 -9.48 22.01 -9.31
C GLU A 98 -9.54 20.52 -8.95
N GLN A 99 -8.84 20.11 -7.88
CA GLN A 99 -8.90 18.74 -7.37
C GLN A 99 -10.31 18.39 -6.85
N VAL A 100 -11.00 19.34 -6.21
CA VAL A 100 -12.39 19.17 -5.78
C VAL A 100 -13.30 18.94 -6.99
N LEU A 101 -13.17 19.76 -8.03
CA LEU A 101 -13.97 19.65 -9.25
C LEU A 101 -13.71 18.34 -9.99
N ASP A 102 -12.44 17.93 -10.11
CA ASP A 102 -12.06 16.66 -10.75
C ASP A 102 -12.66 15.45 -10.01
N ASN A 103 -12.54 15.43 -8.69
CA ASN A 103 -13.13 14.37 -7.87
C ASN A 103 -14.66 14.35 -7.98
N ILE A 104 -15.32 15.52 -7.89
CA ILE A 104 -16.79 15.61 -8.07
C ILE A 104 -17.19 15.08 -9.45
N ASN A 105 -16.47 15.45 -10.50
CA ASN A 105 -16.76 14.99 -11.86
C ASN A 105 -16.59 13.47 -11.99
N THR A 106 -15.56 12.91 -11.34
CA THR A 106 -15.34 11.47 -11.30
C THR A 106 -16.51 10.73 -10.63
N PHE A 107 -16.98 11.22 -9.48
CA PHE A 107 -18.11 10.60 -8.76
C PHE A 107 -19.48 10.86 -9.37
N LYS A 108 -19.71 12.03 -10.01
CA LYS A 108 -20.97 12.32 -10.70
C LYS A 108 -21.15 11.50 -11.98
N ASN A 109 -20.06 11.16 -12.65
CA ASN A 109 -20.05 10.39 -13.88
C ASN A 109 -19.27 9.09 -13.67
N PRO A 110 -19.78 8.18 -12.84
CA PRO A 110 -19.09 6.96 -12.51
C PRO A 110 -18.94 6.11 -13.80
N LYS A 111 -17.70 5.70 -14.06
CA LYS A 111 -17.39 4.80 -15.16
C LYS A 111 -16.69 3.59 -14.56
N PRO A 112 -17.38 2.47 -14.37
CA PRO A 112 -16.81 1.26 -13.80
C PRO A 112 -15.54 0.83 -14.54
N LEU A 113 -14.59 0.24 -13.83
CA LEU A 113 -13.38 -0.29 -14.43
C LEU A 113 -13.68 -1.59 -15.17
N THR A 114 -13.29 -1.65 -16.44
CA THR A 114 -13.33 -2.90 -17.21
C THR A 114 -12.23 -3.85 -16.75
N ALA A 115 -12.30 -5.12 -17.17
CA ALA A 115 -11.21 -6.08 -16.91
C ALA A 115 -9.88 -5.59 -17.50
N GLU A 116 -9.91 -4.97 -18.68
CA GLU A 116 -8.74 -4.39 -19.32
C GLU A 116 -8.17 -3.21 -18.55
N ASP A 117 -9.04 -2.35 -17.99
CA ASP A 117 -8.61 -1.23 -17.14
C ASP A 117 -7.88 -1.75 -15.90
N LYS A 118 -8.38 -2.81 -15.28
CA LYS A 118 -7.73 -3.46 -14.12
C LYS A 118 -6.36 -4.04 -14.48
N GLU A 119 -6.21 -4.63 -15.66
CA GLU A 119 -4.90 -5.10 -16.13
C GLU A 119 -3.93 -3.94 -16.42
N VAL A 120 -4.43 -2.82 -16.93
CA VAL A 120 -3.60 -1.60 -17.08
C VAL A 120 -3.16 -1.07 -15.72
N LEU A 121 -4.03 -1.02 -14.71
CA LEU A 121 -3.66 -0.60 -13.36
C LEU A 121 -2.57 -1.50 -12.75
N LYS A 122 -2.62 -2.82 -12.97
CA LYS A 122 -1.52 -3.72 -12.54
C LYS A 122 -0.19 -3.36 -13.18
N LYS A 123 -0.18 -3.05 -14.50
CA LYS A 123 1.04 -2.59 -15.18
C LYS A 123 1.54 -1.26 -14.63
N VAL A 124 0.63 -0.34 -14.32
CA VAL A 124 0.96 0.95 -13.69
C VAL A 124 1.64 0.73 -12.34
N VAL A 125 1.09 -0.14 -11.48
CA VAL A 125 1.71 -0.50 -10.19
C VAL A 125 3.13 -1.03 -10.40
N LEU A 126 3.32 -1.94 -11.35
CA LEU A 126 4.64 -2.49 -11.67
C LEU A 126 5.64 -1.42 -12.10
N ILE A 127 5.21 -0.48 -12.96
CA ILE A 127 6.04 0.65 -13.40
C ILE A 127 6.43 1.51 -12.20
N ILE A 128 5.47 1.88 -11.34
CA ILE A 128 5.73 2.69 -10.15
C ILE A 128 6.72 1.96 -9.22
N LYS A 129 6.48 0.69 -8.90
CA LYS A 129 7.35 -0.10 -8.01
C LYS A 129 8.78 -0.25 -8.56
N LYS A 130 8.94 -0.32 -9.88
CA LYS A 130 10.26 -0.35 -10.53
C LYS A 130 11.03 0.98 -10.45
N THR A 131 10.43 2.07 -10.07
CA THR A 131 11.17 3.31 -9.78
C THR A 131 11.96 3.24 -8.49
N GLY A 132 11.58 2.36 -7.57
CA GLY A 132 12.30 2.10 -6.32
C GLY A 132 13.62 1.34 -6.50
N PRO A 133 14.42 1.20 -5.43
CA PRO A 133 15.76 0.61 -5.49
C PRO A 133 15.78 -0.84 -5.98
N TYR A 134 14.76 -1.62 -5.67
CA TYR A 134 14.72 -3.04 -6.06
C TYR A 134 14.27 -3.30 -7.50
N LYS A 135 13.74 -2.29 -8.19
CA LYS A 135 13.26 -2.42 -9.59
C LYS A 135 12.25 -3.55 -9.82
N THR A 136 11.51 -3.94 -8.78
CA THR A 136 10.56 -5.05 -8.80
C THR A 136 9.36 -4.76 -7.92
N ASP A 137 8.25 -5.42 -8.18
CA ASP A 137 7.07 -5.53 -7.34
C ASP A 137 6.90 -6.96 -6.78
N ASP A 138 7.76 -7.89 -7.18
CA ASP A 138 7.71 -9.29 -6.77
C ASP A 138 8.76 -9.59 -5.69
N PHE A 139 8.28 -9.67 -4.47
CA PHE A 139 9.04 -10.11 -3.31
C PHE A 139 8.65 -11.53 -2.85
N SER A 140 7.88 -12.28 -3.65
CA SER A 140 7.34 -13.60 -3.29
C SER A 140 8.42 -14.63 -2.91
N LYS A 141 9.60 -14.55 -3.54
CA LYS A 141 10.75 -15.42 -3.22
C LYS A 141 11.23 -15.30 -1.77
N TYR A 142 10.90 -14.19 -1.10
CA TYR A 142 11.24 -13.96 0.29
C TYR A 142 10.12 -14.31 1.28
N GLY A 143 8.93 -14.68 0.78
CA GLY A 143 7.70 -14.79 1.56
C GLY A 143 7.72 -15.84 2.69
N LYS A 144 8.61 -16.82 2.60
CA LYS A 144 8.80 -17.83 3.67
C LYS A 144 9.78 -17.41 4.75
N LEU A 145 10.61 -16.42 4.47
CA LEU A 145 11.65 -15.94 5.37
C LEU A 145 11.09 -14.90 6.33
N LYS A 146 11.54 -14.96 7.56
CA LYS A 146 11.20 -13.99 8.59
C LYS A 146 12.47 -13.40 9.21
N TYR A 147 12.41 -12.11 9.52
CA TYR A 147 13.41 -11.40 10.28
C TYR A 147 12.73 -10.86 11.54
N HIS A 148 13.09 -11.38 12.70
CA HIS A 148 12.44 -11.11 13.99
C HIS A 148 10.91 -11.23 13.95
N GLY A 149 10.40 -12.29 13.32
CA GLY A 149 8.96 -12.55 13.19
C GLY A 149 8.28 -11.85 12.01
N VAL A 150 8.87 -10.78 11.47
CA VAL A 150 8.32 -10.02 10.33
C VAL A 150 8.69 -10.71 9.01
N PRO A 151 7.74 -10.90 8.07
CA PRO A 151 8.07 -11.41 6.75
C PRO A 151 9.11 -10.53 6.04
N VAL A 152 10.15 -11.14 5.50
CA VAL A 152 11.21 -10.42 4.77
C VAL A 152 10.64 -9.70 3.55
N SER A 153 9.66 -10.31 2.85
CA SER A 153 8.94 -9.67 1.75
C SER A 153 8.32 -8.34 2.15
N SER A 154 7.70 -8.27 3.33
CA SER A 154 7.08 -7.03 3.85
C SER A 154 8.12 -5.95 4.16
N ILE A 155 9.27 -6.32 4.74
CA ILE A 155 10.37 -5.37 4.99
C ILE A 155 10.89 -4.78 3.67
N LEU A 156 11.12 -5.63 2.66
CA LEU A 156 11.66 -5.19 1.37
C LEU A 156 10.65 -4.36 0.57
N ASP A 157 9.38 -4.73 0.55
CA ASP A 157 8.31 -3.97 -0.11
C ASP A 157 8.10 -2.61 0.58
N ALA A 158 8.09 -2.57 1.91
CA ALA A 158 7.99 -1.33 2.67
C ALA A 158 9.17 -0.40 2.40
N TYR A 159 10.39 -0.93 2.42
CA TYR A 159 11.58 -0.15 2.08
C TYR A 159 11.53 0.36 0.64
N ASN A 160 11.24 -0.50 -0.34
CA ASN A 160 11.11 -0.09 -1.75
C ASN A 160 10.07 1.02 -1.92
N THR A 161 8.93 0.87 -1.30
CA THR A 161 7.84 1.83 -1.32
C THR A 161 8.22 3.17 -0.69
N SER A 162 8.93 3.14 0.45
CA SER A 162 9.40 4.34 1.15
C SER A 162 10.39 5.17 0.33
N GLN A 163 11.17 4.51 -0.52
CA GLN A 163 12.11 5.19 -1.44
C GLN A 163 11.43 5.79 -2.68
N ILE A 164 10.26 5.29 -3.05
CA ILE A 164 9.45 5.81 -4.17
C ILE A 164 8.72 7.07 -3.73
N GLN A 165 8.17 7.06 -2.55
CA GLN A 165 7.41 8.17 -1.97
C GLN A 165 8.21 8.79 -0.82
N ALA A 166 8.66 10.04 -1.01
CA ALA A 166 9.46 10.72 -0.01
C ALA A 166 8.74 10.83 1.35
N PRO A 167 9.43 10.61 2.48
CA PRO A 167 8.90 10.93 3.81
C PRO A 167 8.52 12.43 3.88
N PRO A 168 7.49 12.85 4.63
CA PRO A 168 6.76 12.16 5.71
C PRO A 168 5.40 11.58 5.28
N LYS A 169 5.18 11.32 4.01
CA LYS A 169 3.85 10.94 3.47
C LYS A 169 3.45 9.46 3.77
N ILE A 170 4.28 8.73 4.50
CA ILE A 170 4.11 7.27 4.74
C ILE A 170 3.84 6.96 6.22
N CYS A 171 3.41 7.92 7.02
CA CYS A 171 3.32 7.76 8.48
C CYS A 171 2.48 6.56 8.97
N ALA A 172 1.48 6.12 8.23
CA ALA A 172 0.65 4.98 8.64
C ALA A 172 1.37 3.63 8.50
N ASP A 173 2.24 3.51 7.51
CA ASP A 173 2.91 2.25 7.16
C ASP A 173 4.00 1.88 8.16
N GLU A 174 4.60 2.87 8.79
CA GLU A 174 5.69 2.78 9.75
C GLU A 174 5.26 2.29 11.11
N ILE A 175 4.13 2.79 11.55
CA ILE A 175 3.52 2.38 12.81
C ILE A 175 3.25 0.87 12.77
N TYR A 176 2.89 0.33 11.62
CA TYR A 176 2.65 -1.10 11.46
C TYR A 176 3.92 -1.94 11.64
N LEU A 177 5.01 -1.62 10.93
CA LEU A 177 6.28 -2.34 11.08
C LEU A 177 6.82 -2.20 12.50
N ARG A 178 6.79 -0.98 13.05
CA ARG A 178 7.21 -0.71 14.42
C ARG A 178 6.38 -1.49 15.44
N ASN A 179 5.06 -1.46 15.33
CA ASN A 179 4.18 -2.14 16.27
C ASN A 179 4.30 -3.65 16.13
N THR A 180 4.35 -4.18 14.92
CA THR A 180 4.57 -5.62 14.70
C THR A 180 5.92 -6.06 15.26
N MET A 181 6.98 -5.28 15.07
CA MET A 181 8.30 -5.57 15.59
C MET A 181 8.39 -5.41 17.13
N ILE A 182 7.65 -4.47 17.71
CA ILE A 182 7.66 -4.18 19.17
C ILE A 182 6.63 -5.02 19.92
N GLU A 183 5.36 -5.08 19.44
CA GLU A 183 4.25 -5.71 20.14
C GLU A 183 4.34 -7.23 20.15
N GLU A 184 4.96 -7.85 19.14
CA GLU A 184 5.26 -9.26 19.14
C GLU A 184 6.49 -9.60 20.00
N GLY A 185 7.08 -8.63 20.68
CA GLY A 185 8.21 -8.82 21.61
C GLY A 185 9.54 -9.13 20.93
N HIS A 186 9.64 -8.92 19.63
CA HIS A 186 10.79 -9.37 18.86
C HIS A 186 11.92 -8.35 18.79
N ILE A 187 11.66 -7.02 18.94
CA ILE A 187 12.72 -6.00 18.87
C ILE A 187 12.41 -4.81 19.78
N ASP A 188 13.32 -4.52 20.70
CA ASP A 188 13.40 -3.22 21.35
C ASP A 188 14.26 -2.30 20.47
N CYS A 189 13.63 -1.50 19.62
CA CYS A 189 14.32 -0.60 18.70
C CYS A 189 15.27 0.39 19.41
N LYS A 190 15.06 0.66 20.71
CA LYS A 190 15.93 1.52 21.52
C LYS A 190 17.25 0.84 21.87
N LYS A 191 17.30 -0.49 21.89
CA LYS A 191 18.50 -1.29 22.18
C LYS A 191 19.26 -1.76 20.94
N GLY A 192 18.78 -1.38 19.76
CA GLY A 192 19.27 -1.88 18.48
C GLY A 192 18.64 -3.23 18.10
N ILE A 193 18.62 -3.49 16.80
CA ILE A 193 18.07 -4.74 16.24
C ILE A 193 19.10 -5.84 16.38
N PRO A 194 18.84 -6.95 17.12
CA PRO A 194 19.78 -8.06 17.22
C PRO A 194 20.04 -8.67 15.83
N LYS A 195 21.26 -9.15 15.59
CA LYS A 195 21.57 -9.82 14.33
C LYS A 195 20.85 -11.17 14.24
N GLN A 196 20.10 -11.34 13.16
CA GLN A 196 19.47 -12.62 12.81
C GLN A 196 19.86 -12.97 11.38
N LYS A 197 20.44 -14.16 11.19
CA LYS A 197 20.84 -14.63 9.88
C LYS A 197 19.63 -14.92 8.99
N VAL A 198 19.65 -14.42 7.75
CA VAL A 198 18.61 -14.63 6.73
C VAL A 198 19.28 -15.18 5.49
N VAL A 199 18.93 -16.41 5.11
CA VAL A 199 19.53 -17.14 3.99
C VAL A 199 18.43 -17.67 3.09
N LEU A 200 18.56 -17.48 1.78
CA LEU A 200 17.65 -18.02 0.77
C LEU A 200 17.84 -19.53 0.62
N ASP A 201 16.87 -20.21 -0.02
CA ASP A 201 16.90 -21.64 -0.27
C ASP A 201 18.13 -22.09 -1.13
N ASP A 202 18.65 -21.19 -1.94
CA ASP A 202 19.85 -21.39 -2.77
C ASP A 202 21.19 -21.16 -2.02
N GLY A 203 21.11 -20.85 -0.71
CA GLY A 203 22.27 -20.58 0.15
C GLY A 203 22.75 -19.14 0.12
N THR A 204 22.12 -18.24 -0.63
CA THR A 204 22.49 -16.81 -0.66
C THR A 204 22.17 -16.14 0.68
N ASP A 205 23.19 -15.57 1.32
CA ASP A 205 23.04 -14.81 2.56
C ASP A 205 22.59 -13.37 2.24
N ILE A 206 21.41 -13.01 2.69
CA ILE A 206 20.80 -11.68 2.50
C ILE A 206 20.66 -10.91 3.81
N THR A 207 21.32 -11.37 4.87
CA THR A 207 21.21 -10.80 6.22
C THR A 207 21.50 -9.29 6.23
N GLU A 208 22.60 -8.87 5.64
CA GLU A 208 23.00 -7.45 5.62
C GLU A 208 21.96 -6.56 4.89
N MET A 209 21.41 -7.05 3.79
CA MET A 209 20.38 -6.34 3.03
C MET A 209 19.09 -6.16 3.87
N VAL A 210 18.64 -7.22 4.52
CA VAL A 210 17.43 -7.18 5.35
C VAL A 210 17.64 -6.31 6.59
N GLU A 211 18.79 -6.46 7.27
CA GLU A 211 19.16 -5.68 8.45
C GLU A 211 19.23 -4.18 8.13
N SER A 212 19.90 -3.81 7.02
CA SER A 212 20.02 -2.40 6.62
C SER A 212 18.66 -1.76 6.28
N ASN A 213 17.79 -2.50 5.62
CA ASN A 213 16.45 -2.00 5.29
C ASN A 213 15.56 -1.86 6.53
N ALA A 214 15.56 -2.87 7.40
CA ALA A 214 14.83 -2.82 8.66
C ALA A 214 15.33 -1.67 9.55
N LYS A 215 16.65 -1.48 9.61
CA LYS A 215 17.26 -0.36 10.33
C LYS A 215 16.84 0.99 9.73
N TRP A 216 16.91 1.14 8.42
CA TRP A 216 16.51 2.37 7.74
C TRP A 216 15.04 2.70 8.04
N LEU A 217 14.14 1.72 7.91
CA LEU A 217 12.73 1.88 8.26
C LEU A 217 12.57 2.32 9.72
N SER A 218 13.28 1.67 10.66
CA SER A 218 13.24 2.01 12.07
C SER A 218 13.75 3.43 12.37
N ASP A 219 14.86 3.84 11.74
CA ASP A 219 15.51 5.13 12.02
C ASP A 219 14.71 6.33 11.46
N HIS A 220 14.02 6.16 10.35
CA HIS A 220 13.30 7.26 9.67
C HIS A 220 11.87 7.42 10.16
N PHE A 221 11.38 6.47 10.96
CA PHE A 221 9.98 6.36 11.32
C PHE A 221 9.75 6.31 12.84
N VAL A 222 10.69 6.83 13.59
CA VAL A 222 10.53 7.05 15.03
C VAL A 222 9.91 8.43 15.25
N GLY A 223 8.57 8.46 15.37
CA GLY A 223 7.84 9.60 15.90
C GLY A 223 7.84 9.58 17.44
#